data_cf48c8baf54da5cc3b7b51ebfe92003f
#
_entry.id   cf48c8baf54da5cc3b7b51ebfe92003f
#
_cell.length_a   1.000
_cell.length_b   1.000
_cell.length_c   1.000
_cell.angle_alpha   90.00
_cell.angle_beta   90.00
_cell.angle_gamma   90.00
#
_symmetry.space_group_name_H-M   'P 1'
#
loop_
_entity.id
_entity.type
_entity.pdbx_description
1 polymer ?
#
loop_
_entity_poly.entity_id
_entity_poly.type
_entity_poly.pdbx_seq_one_letter_code
_entity_poly.pdbx_strand_id
1 'polypeptide(L)'
;MLLGPSNALDAALRRAGEEAALRGDRRVGTDHLLLALLHDDDVAALVGADVDRGRAAARELDRAALAAIGLDLGDDLPAAPTRARTANLPLTSAAREAVGRSGAFADADRVRRIEPRHLLAALRERAEPDPAAVLLAALG
;
A
#
# COMPACT_ATOMS: atom_id res chain seq x y z
N MET A 1 -14.85 -6.50 -21.53
CA MET A 1 -15.04 -5.19 -20.91
C MET A 1 -14.99 -5.30 -19.40
N LEU A 2 -14.16 -4.48 -18.79
CA LEU A 2 -14.06 -4.44 -17.32
C LEU A 2 -15.26 -3.72 -16.71
N LEU A 3 -15.74 -4.25 -15.57
CA LEU A 3 -16.83 -3.65 -14.79
C LEU A 3 -16.30 -2.85 -13.59
N GLY A 4 -14.99 -2.59 -13.55
CA GLY A 4 -14.38 -1.85 -12.47
C GLY A 4 -13.83 -2.75 -11.36
N PRO A 5 -13.56 -2.19 -10.18
CA PRO A 5 -12.95 -2.99 -9.09
C PRO A 5 -13.94 -3.97 -8.47
N SER A 6 -13.41 -5.10 -8.03
CA SER A 6 -14.16 -6.07 -7.23
C SER A 6 -14.46 -5.49 -5.85
N ASN A 7 -15.38 -6.14 -5.11
CA ASN A 7 -15.66 -5.72 -3.74
C ASN A 7 -14.41 -5.85 -2.86
N ALA A 8 -13.59 -6.85 -3.10
CA ALA A 8 -12.33 -7.04 -2.37
C ALA A 8 -11.35 -5.89 -2.64
N LEU A 9 -11.25 -5.45 -3.89
CA LEU A 9 -10.39 -4.32 -4.23
C LEU A 9 -10.93 -3.01 -3.66
N ASP A 10 -12.25 -2.79 -3.72
CA ASP A 10 -12.86 -1.61 -3.09
C ASP A 10 -12.55 -1.56 -1.60
N ALA A 11 -12.64 -2.70 -0.91
CA ALA A 11 -12.31 -2.79 0.51
C ALA A 11 -10.83 -2.45 0.74
N ALA A 12 -9.94 -2.95 -0.13
CA ALA A 12 -8.51 -2.64 -0.02
C ALA A 12 -8.23 -1.15 -0.21
N LEU A 13 -8.90 -0.51 -1.16
CA LEU A 13 -8.71 0.92 -1.39
C LEU A 13 -9.17 1.75 -0.18
N ARG A 14 -10.28 1.36 0.47
CA ARG A 14 -10.70 2.01 1.71
C ARG A 14 -9.68 1.81 2.83
N ARG A 15 -9.15 0.61 2.96
CA ARG A 15 -8.12 0.32 3.97
C ARG A 15 -6.83 1.09 3.73
N ALA A 16 -6.51 1.36 2.47
CA ALA A 16 -5.34 2.17 2.14
C ALA A 16 -5.45 3.57 2.74
N GLY A 17 -6.65 4.17 2.69
CA GLY A 17 -6.91 5.44 3.35
C GLY A 17 -6.73 5.34 4.87
N GLU A 18 -7.20 4.25 5.47
CA GLU A 18 -7.03 4.01 6.90
C GLU A 18 -5.56 3.84 7.27
N GLU A 19 -4.80 3.09 6.47
CA GLU A 19 -3.36 2.91 6.71
C GLU A 19 -2.62 4.24 6.64
N ALA A 20 -2.94 5.08 5.67
CA ALA A 20 -2.33 6.40 5.56
C ALA A 20 -2.66 7.26 6.79
N ALA A 21 -3.94 7.25 7.21
CA ALA A 21 -4.38 8.01 8.37
C ALA A 21 -3.70 7.52 9.65
N LEU A 22 -3.55 6.22 9.83
CA LEU A 22 -2.87 5.65 11.00
C LEU A 22 -1.42 6.10 11.11
N ARG A 23 -0.77 6.36 9.99
CA ARG A 23 0.62 6.85 9.96
C ARG A 23 0.71 8.37 9.97
N GLY A 24 -0.43 9.07 10.00
CA GLY A 24 -0.45 10.52 9.97
C GLY A 24 -0.16 11.13 8.61
N ASP A 25 -0.23 10.34 7.55
CA ASP A 25 0.03 10.82 6.20
C ASP A 25 -1.23 11.46 5.62
N ARG A 26 -1.04 12.47 4.78
CA ARG A 26 -2.14 13.23 4.19
C ARG A 26 -2.56 12.70 2.83
N ARG A 27 -1.82 11.77 2.27
CA ARG A 27 -2.10 11.18 0.97
C ARG A 27 -1.88 9.67 1.04
N VAL A 28 -2.61 8.97 0.19
CA VAL A 28 -2.45 7.52 0.04
C VAL A 28 -1.36 7.26 -0.99
N GLY A 29 -0.23 6.74 -0.55
CA GLY A 29 0.88 6.37 -1.41
C GLY A 29 0.82 4.90 -1.81
N THR A 30 1.77 4.49 -2.64
CA THR A 30 1.87 3.10 -3.07
C THR A 30 2.15 2.14 -1.91
N ASP A 31 2.87 2.58 -0.89
CA ASP A 31 3.11 1.81 0.32
C ASP A 31 1.82 1.55 1.11
N HIS A 32 0.94 2.54 1.20
CA HIS A 32 -0.35 2.37 1.86
C HIS A 32 -1.23 1.39 1.08
N LEU A 33 -1.20 1.44 -0.25
CA LEU A 33 -1.90 0.47 -1.09
C LEU A 33 -1.39 -0.94 -0.82
N LEU A 34 -0.08 -1.12 -0.72
CA LEU A 34 0.50 -2.42 -0.43
C LEU A 34 0.08 -2.94 0.95
N LEU A 35 0.16 -2.10 1.97
CA LEU A 35 -0.26 -2.49 3.32
C LEU A 35 -1.74 -2.90 3.34
N ALA A 36 -2.59 -2.15 2.65
CA ALA A 36 -4.00 -2.49 2.55
C ALA A 36 -4.22 -3.84 1.86
N LEU A 37 -3.47 -4.09 0.79
CA LEU A 37 -3.56 -5.36 0.06
C LEU A 37 -3.17 -6.57 0.92
N LEU A 38 -2.28 -6.39 1.88
CA LEU A 38 -1.84 -7.48 2.75
C LEU A 38 -2.95 -7.98 3.69
N HIS A 39 -4.06 -7.23 3.82
CA HIS A 39 -5.25 -7.72 4.51
C HIS A 39 -5.95 -8.84 3.72
N ASP A 40 -5.69 -8.93 2.43
CA ASP A 40 -6.24 -9.98 1.59
C ASP A 40 -5.34 -11.21 1.68
N ASP A 41 -5.92 -12.36 2.04
CA ASP A 41 -5.14 -13.59 2.27
C ASP A 41 -4.39 -14.06 1.03
N ASP A 42 -5.00 -13.91 -0.14
CA ASP A 42 -4.35 -14.31 -1.40
C ASP A 42 -3.13 -13.44 -1.69
N VAL A 43 -3.25 -12.13 -1.47
CA VAL A 43 -2.13 -11.22 -1.65
C VAL A 43 -1.04 -11.50 -0.62
N ALA A 44 -1.42 -11.71 0.64
CA ALA A 44 -0.45 -12.02 1.69
C ALA A 44 0.35 -13.29 1.32
N ALA A 45 -0.32 -14.30 0.78
CA ALA A 45 0.35 -15.52 0.33
C ALA A 45 1.30 -15.25 -0.83
N LEU A 46 0.90 -14.42 -1.78
CA LEU A 46 1.75 -14.07 -2.93
C LEU A 46 2.99 -13.26 -2.51
N VAL A 47 2.85 -12.39 -1.53
CA VAL A 47 3.96 -11.58 -1.02
C VAL A 47 4.81 -12.36 -0.03
N GLY A 48 4.21 -13.27 0.70
CA GLY A 48 4.88 -14.04 1.76
C GLY A 48 4.94 -13.28 3.08
N ALA A 49 4.01 -12.36 3.33
CA ALA A 49 3.94 -11.58 4.54
C ALA A 49 2.50 -11.15 4.81
N ASP A 50 2.13 -11.08 6.08
CA ASP A 50 0.83 -10.54 6.49
C ASP A 50 0.93 -9.03 6.73
N VAL A 51 -0.20 -8.41 7.08
CA VAL A 51 -0.26 -6.97 7.29
C VAL A 51 0.57 -6.54 8.50
N ASP A 52 0.64 -7.35 9.54
CA ASP A 52 1.43 -7.00 10.73
C ASP A 52 2.90 -6.93 10.40
N ARG A 53 3.39 -7.89 9.62
CA ARG A 53 4.78 -7.86 9.15
C ARG A 53 5.02 -6.70 8.21
N GLY A 54 4.06 -6.39 7.35
CA GLY A 54 4.14 -5.23 6.46
C GLY A 54 4.24 -3.92 7.24
N ARG A 55 3.42 -3.76 8.26
CA ARG A 55 3.46 -2.57 9.12
C ARG A 55 4.77 -2.47 9.88
N ALA A 56 5.29 -3.58 10.38
CA ALA A 56 6.58 -3.60 11.07
C ALA A 56 7.71 -3.18 10.13
N ALA A 57 7.72 -3.69 8.90
CA ALA A 57 8.72 -3.32 7.90
C ALA A 57 8.63 -1.85 7.54
N ALA A 58 7.41 -1.32 7.35
CA ALA A 58 7.20 0.09 7.05
C ALA A 58 7.71 0.99 8.18
N ARG A 59 7.45 0.60 9.42
CA ARG A 59 7.93 1.33 10.59
C ARG A 59 9.46 1.34 10.66
N GLU A 60 10.09 0.21 10.37
CA GLU A 60 11.55 0.12 10.35
C GLU A 60 12.16 0.97 9.25
N LEU A 61 11.53 1.04 8.08
CA LEU A 61 11.97 1.92 7.00
C LEU A 61 11.88 3.38 7.40
N ASP A 62 10.81 3.79 8.09
CA ASP A 62 10.65 5.15 8.60
C ASP A 62 11.76 5.48 9.61
N ARG A 63 12.03 4.54 10.51
CA ARG A 63 13.09 4.70 11.53
C ARG A 63 14.44 4.86 10.86
N ALA A 64 14.74 4.03 9.86
CA ALA A 64 16.01 4.10 9.12
C ALA A 64 16.15 5.43 8.38
N ALA A 65 15.06 5.92 7.78
CA ALA A 65 15.06 7.19 7.07
C ALA A 65 15.32 8.36 8.03
N LEU A 66 14.70 8.35 9.21
CA LEU A 66 14.94 9.37 10.23
C LEU A 66 16.37 9.31 10.78
N ALA A 67 16.88 8.11 11.01
CA ALA A 67 18.26 7.93 11.48
C ALA A 67 19.27 8.46 10.45
N ALA A 68 18.99 8.31 9.16
CA ALA A 68 19.86 8.80 8.10
C ALA A 68 20.01 10.32 8.10
N ILE A 69 19.04 11.05 8.64
CA ILE A 69 19.11 12.51 8.78
C ILE A 69 19.39 12.95 10.22
N GLY A 70 19.89 12.02 11.06
CA GLY A 70 20.34 12.32 12.41
C GLY A 70 19.27 12.28 13.49
N LEU A 71 18.08 11.73 13.18
CA LEU A 71 17.00 11.61 14.14
C LEU A 71 16.83 10.15 14.55
N ASP A 72 17.05 9.87 15.84
CA ASP A 72 16.85 8.54 16.39
C ASP A 72 15.74 8.62 17.44
N LEU A 73 14.56 8.15 17.07
CA LEU A 73 13.39 8.13 17.94
C LEU A 73 13.23 6.79 18.68
N GLY A 74 14.17 5.86 18.48
CA GLY A 74 14.05 4.53 19.06
C GLY A 74 12.78 3.84 18.63
N ASP A 75 12.03 3.30 19.59
CA ASP A 75 10.75 2.68 19.32
C ASP A 75 9.58 3.67 19.40
N ASP A 76 9.86 4.93 19.73
CA ASP A 76 8.84 5.94 19.97
C ASP A 76 8.64 6.83 18.75
N LEU A 77 8.14 6.26 17.67
CA LEU A 77 7.69 7.07 16.54
C LEU A 77 6.45 7.84 16.96
N PRO A 78 6.32 9.11 16.52
CA PRO A 78 5.16 9.91 16.87
C PRO A 78 3.85 9.21 16.52
N ALA A 79 2.87 9.25 17.43
CA ALA A 79 1.56 8.71 17.18
C ALA A 79 0.86 9.53 16.11
N ALA A 80 0.21 8.85 15.17
CA ALA A 80 -0.55 9.51 14.13
C ALA A 80 -1.82 10.13 14.69
N PRO A 81 -2.26 11.31 14.19
CA PRO A 81 -3.54 11.88 14.56
C PRO A 81 -4.68 10.93 14.15
N THR A 82 -5.62 10.70 15.07
CA THR A 82 -6.70 9.75 14.82
C THR A 82 -7.85 10.33 14.02
N ARG A 83 -8.00 11.65 14.01
CA ARG A 83 -9.14 12.31 13.34
C ARG A 83 -9.16 12.10 11.83
N ALA A 84 -8.02 11.79 11.24
CA ALA A 84 -7.93 11.63 9.78
C ALA A 84 -8.51 10.31 9.27
N ARG A 85 -8.85 9.38 10.16
CA ARG A 85 -9.26 8.02 9.76
C ARG A 85 -10.52 7.95 8.91
N THR A 86 -11.38 8.98 8.99
CA THR A 86 -12.63 9.03 8.24
C THR A 86 -12.51 9.84 6.95
N ALA A 87 -11.37 10.45 6.71
CA ALA A 87 -11.20 11.30 5.55
C ALA A 87 -10.97 10.48 4.28
N ASN A 88 -11.53 10.95 3.17
CA ASN A 88 -11.20 10.43 1.86
C ASN A 88 -9.90 11.09 1.42
N LEU A 89 -8.79 10.49 1.80
CA LEU A 89 -7.48 11.04 1.47
C LEU A 89 -7.18 10.88 -0.01
N PRO A 90 -6.58 11.89 -0.66
CA PRO A 90 -6.24 11.77 -2.07
C PRO A 90 -5.09 10.81 -2.28
N LEU A 91 -5.05 10.20 -3.46
CA LEU A 91 -3.94 9.35 -3.87
C LEU A 91 -2.77 10.20 -4.33
N THR A 92 -1.55 9.72 -4.10
CA THR A 92 -0.37 10.30 -4.75
C THR A 92 -0.44 10.01 -6.25
N SER A 93 0.35 10.72 -7.05
CA SER A 93 0.42 10.45 -8.49
C SER A 93 0.83 9.01 -8.77
N ALA A 94 1.83 8.51 -8.05
CA ALA A 94 2.29 7.13 -8.21
C ALA A 94 1.21 6.12 -7.84
N ALA A 95 0.46 6.37 -6.75
CA ALA A 95 -0.64 5.49 -6.35
C ALA A 95 -1.74 5.50 -7.40
N ARG A 96 -2.07 6.67 -7.94
CA ARG A 96 -3.08 6.79 -9.00
C ARG A 96 -2.66 6.01 -10.25
N GLU A 97 -1.40 6.12 -10.64
CA GLU A 97 -0.87 5.38 -11.77
C GLU A 97 -0.96 3.87 -11.56
N ALA A 98 -0.62 3.39 -10.35
CA ALA A 98 -0.70 1.96 -10.03
C ALA A 98 -2.14 1.46 -10.10
N VAL A 99 -3.09 2.20 -9.54
CA VAL A 99 -4.51 1.83 -9.61
C VAL A 99 -4.98 1.80 -11.06
N GLY A 100 -4.63 2.80 -11.85
CA GLY A 100 -4.97 2.82 -13.27
C GLY A 100 -4.34 1.66 -14.03
N ARG A 101 -3.10 1.31 -13.72
CA ARG A 101 -2.40 0.20 -14.38
C ARG A 101 -2.99 -1.18 -14.05
N SER A 102 -3.62 -1.31 -12.88
CA SER A 102 -4.21 -2.59 -12.45
C SER A 102 -5.27 -3.11 -13.42
N GLY A 103 -5.98 -2.22 -14.13
CA GLY A 103 -6.96 -2.61 -15.13
C GLY A 103 -6.35 -3.39 -16.29
N ALA A 104 -5.14 -3.05 -16.70
CA ALA A 104 -4.46 -3.77 -17.77
C ALA A 104 -4.14 -5.22 -17.37
N PHE A 105 -3.80 -5.44 -16.11
CA PHE A 105 -3.56 -6.81 -15.61
C PHE A 105 -4.84 -7.63 -15.57
N ALA A 106 -5.96 -7.00 -15.18
CA ALA A 106 -7.26 -7.67 -15.21
C ALA A 106 -7.67 -8.02 -16.65
N ASP A 107 -7.45 -7.13 -17.60
CA ASP A 107 -7.72 -7.39 -19.02
C ASP A 107 -6.88 -8.57 -19.51
N ALA A 108 -5.60 -8.63 -19.16
CA ALA A 108 -4.71 -9.71 -19.54
C ALA A 108 -5.18 -11.05 -18.97
N ASP A 109 -5.75 -11.05 -17.78
CA ASP A 109 -6.33 -12.23 -17.13
C ASP A 109 -7.71 -12.59 -17.69
N ARG A 110 -8.29 -11.74 -18.52
CA ARG A 110 -9.63 -11.93 -19.11
C ARG A 110 -10.72 -12.09 -18.04
N VAL A 111 -10.59 -11.33 -16.95
CA VAL A 111 -11.62 -11.29 -15.92
C VAL A 111 -12.37 -9.97 -15.98
N ARG A 112 -13.60 -9.97 -15.44
CA ARG A 112 -14.49 -8.82 -15.57
C ARG A 112 -14.21 -7.72 -14.53
N ARG A 113 -13.58 -8.09 -13.43
CA ARG A 113 -13.35 -7.15 -12.35
C ARG A 113 -11.88 -7.10 -12.00
N ILE A 114 -11.44 -5.94 -11.53
CA ILE A 114 -10.07 -5.76 -11.07
C ILE A 114 -9.98 -6.27 -9.64
N GLU A 115 -9.15 -7.28 -9.44
CA GLU A 115 -8.96 -7.92 -8.13
C GLU A 115 -7.73 -7.37 -7.42
N PRO A 116 -7.60 -7.59 -6.09
CA PRO A 116 -6.41 -7.15 -5.36
C PRO A 116 -5.09 -7.63 -5.97
N ARG A 117 -5.03 -8.84 -6.51
CA ARG A 117 -3.81 -9.37 -7.13
C ARG A 117 -3.38 -8.55 -8.35
N HIS A 118 -4.32 -7.91 -9.04
CA HIS A 118 -4.01 -7.06 -10.20
C HIS A 118 -3.36 -5.75 -9.75
N LEU A 119 -3.80 -5.20 -8.65
CA LEU A 119 -3.14 -4.03 -8.07
C LEU A 119 -1.75 -4.40 -7.54
N LEU A 120 -1.61 -5.57 -6.93
CA LEU A 120 -0.29 -6.06 -6.52
C LEU A 120 0.65 -6.17 -7.71
N ALA A 121 0.18 -6.70 -8.85
CA ALA A 121 0.98 -6.78 -10.06
C ALA A 121 1.44 -5.40 -10.52
N ALA A 122 0.55 -4.41 -10.47
CA ALA A 122 0.90 -3.04 -10.82
C ALA A 122 1.96 -2.45 -9.87
N LEU A 123 1.84 -2.73 -8.57
CA LEU A 123 2.82 -2.27 -7.59
C LEU A 123 4.18 -2.94 -7.80
N ARG A 124 4.20 -4.20 -8.22
CA ARG A 124 5.44 -4.91 -8.50
C ARG A 124 6.19 -4.39 -9.72
N GLU A 125 5.53 -3.63 -10.58
CA GLU A 125 6.20 -2.96 -11.69
C GLU A 125 6.97 -1.71 -11.26
N ARG A 126 6.67 -1.19 -10.07
CA ARG A 126 7.32 0.02 -9.58
C ARG A 126 8.77 -0.27 -9.19
N ALA A 127 9.64 0.71 -9.46
CA ALA A 127 11.06 0.62 -9.13
C ALA A 127 11.38 1.54 -7.95
N GLU A 128 12.39 1.19 -7.18
CA GLU A 128 12.87 2.07 -6.12
C GLU A 128 13.31 3.41 -6.72
N PRO A 129 13.06 4.52 -6.08
CA PRO A 129 12.68 4.67 -4.66
C PRO A 129 11.18 4.71 -4.40
N ASP A 130 10.34 4.17 -5.28
CA ASP A 130 8.89 4.12 -5.01
C ASP A 130 8.63 3.41 -3.67
N PRO A 131 7.76 3.97 -2.79
CA PRO A 131 7.56 3.40 -1.47
C PRO A 131 7.12 1.94 -1.46
N ALA A 132 6.25 1.52 -2.38
CA ALA A 132 5.85 0.12 -2.46
C ALA A 132 7.00 -0.78 -2.87
N ALA A 133 7.84 -0.31 -3.80
CA ALA A 133 9.01 -1.07 -4.24
C ALA A 133 9.99 -1.28 -3.09
N VAL A 134 10.25 -0.22 -2.32
CA VAL A 134 11.12 -0.30 -1.14
C VAL A 134 10.53 -1.26 -0.10
N LEU A 135 9.23 -1.18 0.15
CA LEU A 135 8.57 -2.04 1.12
C LEU A 135 8.58 -3.51 0.67
N LEU A 136 8.29 -3.77 -0.60
CA LEU A 136 8.34 -5.13 -1.15
C LEU A 136 9.75 -5.74 -1.01
N ALA A 137 10.78 -4.94 -1.28
CA ALA A 137 12.15 -5.39 -1.12
C ALA A 137 12.46 -5.75 0.34
N ALA A 138 11.95 -4.98 1.29
CA ALA A 138 12.14 -5.25 2.72
C ALA A 138 11.40 -6.51 3.16
N LEU A 139 10.32 -6.89 2.51
CA LEU A 139 9.53 -8.07 2.84
C LEU A 139 10.02 -9.34 2.16
N GLY A 140 10.74 -9.20 1.09
CA GLY A 140 11.18 -10.31 0.24
C GLY A 140 12.46 -11.01 0.62
#